data_c75c9d5cfc7e9d94c0b08a180b2bb66b
#
_entry.id   c75c9d5cfc7e9d94c0b08a180b2bb66b
#
_cell.length_a   1.000
_cell.length_b   1.000
_cell.length_c   1.000
_cell.angle_alpha   90.00
_cell.angle_beta   90.00
_cell.angle_gamma   90.00
#
_symmetry.space_group_name_H-M   'P 1'
#
loop_
_entity.id
_entity.type
_entity.pdbx_description
1 polymer ?
#
loop_
_entity_poly.entity_id
_entity_poly.type
_entity_poly.pdbx_seq_one_letter_code
_entity_poly.pdbx_strand_id
1 'polypeptide(L)'
;RMPNGVLYRDADAAGLAFTCRFTLCVGRARLPAQTLLHTEWFHADCLASYYGVAPLSEEHWRILENFIRAAGEEHGINMLLTPVFTPPLDTAVNGERLTVQLVDVRRDAGVYSFGFEKLGRWAGLCRRHGVEYLEIAHLFTQWGAHATPKIMAVVDGQERRIFGWDVPAASAEYRAFLEAFLPALRTALEGMGY
;
A
#
# COMPACT_ATOMS: atom_id res chain seq x y z
N ARG A 1 27.74 0.02 3.94
CA ARG A 1 27.75 -1.38 4.44
C ARG A 1 28.23 -2.32 3.35
N MET A 2 28.95 -3.34 3.72
CA MET A 2 29.26 -4.44 2.81
C MET A 2 28.04 -5.36 2.62
N PRO A 3 27.92 -6.09 1.50
CA PRO A 3 26.77 -6.94 1.23
C PRO A 3 26.49 -8.01 2.31
N ASN A 4 27.51 -8.41 3.05
CA ASN A 4 27.40 -9.36 4.15
C ASN A 4 27.03 -8.73 5.51
N GLY A 5 26.66 -7.47 5.53
CA GLY A 5 26.31 -6.74 6.75
C GLY A 5 27.47 -6.15 7.54
N VAL A 6 28.71 -6.41 7.15
CA VAL A 6 29.92 -5.83 7.78
C VAL A 6 29.99 -4.34 7.48
N LEU A 7 30.27 -3.52 8.49
CA LEU A 7 30.55 -2.10 8.29
C LEU A 7 31.92 -1.91 7.62
N TYR A 8 32.05 -0.87 6.79
CA TYR A 8 33.31 -0.56 6.10
C TYR A 8 34.50 -0.49 7.09
N ARG A 9 34.30 0.14 8.23
CA ARG A 9 35.32 0.23 9.29
C ARG A 9 35.77 -1.14 9.80
N ASP A 10 34.82 -2.08 9.95
CA ASP A 10 35.14 -3.42 10.44
C ASP A 10 35.85 -4.24 9.37
N ALA A 11 35.50 -4.03 8.11
CA ALA A 11 36.19 -4.63 6.97
C ALA A 11 37.64 -4.13 6.83
N ASP A 12 37.87 -2.84 7.09
CA ASP A 12 39.20 -2.24 7.08
C ASP A 12 40.08 -2.80 8.21
N ALA A 13 39.54 -2.88 9.43
CA ALA A 13 40.22 -3.47 10.58
C ALA A 13 40.56 -4.95 10.37
N ALA A 14 39.78 -5.68 9.56
CA ALA A 14 40.03 -7.06 9.17
C ALA A 14 40.99 -7.18 7.95
N GLY A 15 41.51 -6.08 7.41
CA GLY A 15 42.35 -6.08 6.21
C GLY A 15 41.59 -6.42 4.92
N LEU A 16 40.28 -6.31 4.92
CA LEU A 16 39.42 -6.60 3.78
C LEU A 16 39.08 -5.36 2.95
N ALA A 17 39.46 -4.17 3.44
CA ALA A 17 39.24 -2.92 2.74
C ALA A 17 40.40 -2.60 1.79
N PHE A 18 40.08 -1.98 0.68
CA PHE A 18 41.08 -1.40 -0.24
C PHE A 18 40.69 0.03 -0.59
N THR A 19 41.66 0.81 -0.94
CA THR A 19 41.47 2.22 -1.33
C THR A 19 41.46 2.32 -2.85
N CYS A 20 40.41 2.94 -3.40
CA CYS A 20 40.36 3.34 -4.79
C CYS A 20 40.24 4.87 -4.87
N ARG A 21 41.02 5.50 -5.72
CA ARG A 21 40.96 6.95 -6.01
C ARG A 21 40.26 7.13 -7.35
N PHE A 22 39.28 8.05 -7.38
CA PHE A 22 38.62 8.46 -8.61
C PHE A 22 38.34 9.95 -8.59
N THR A 23 38.17 10.53 -9.75
CA THR A 23 37.80 11.94 -9.90
C THR A 23 36.32 12.02 -10.21
N LEU A 24 35.56 12.73 -9.37
CA LEU A 24 34.15 13.03 -9.61
C LEU A 24 34.06 14.41 -10.28
N CYS A 25 33.58 14.42 -11.53
CA CYS A 25 33.31 15.67 -12.25
C CYS A 25 31.80 15.99 -12.12
N VAL A 26 31.49 17.08 -11.42
CA VAL A 26 30.09 17.54 -11.27
C VAL A 26 29.80 18.54 -12.39
N GLY A 27 28.95 18.12 -13.35
CA GLY A 27 28.47 18.97 -14.43
C GLY A 27 27.38 19.96 -13.97
N ARG A 28 27.06 20.93 -14.84
CA ARG A 28 25.99 21.92 -14.59
C ARG A 28 24.61 21.40 -15.01
N ALA A 29 24.55 20.27 -15.71
CA ALA A 29 23.28 19.68 -16.14
C ALA A 29 22.45 19.25 -14.92
N ARG A 30 21.17 19.55 -14.97
CA ARG A 30 20.18 19.10 -13.98
C ARG A 30 19.14 18.27 -14.69
N LEU A 31 18.72 17.19 -14.06
CA LEU A 31 17.57 16.45 -14.54
C LEU A 31 16.31 17.30 -14.35
N PRO A 32 15.38 17.30 -15.33
CA PRO A 32 14.08 17.91 -15.16
C PRO A 32 13.28 17.19 -14.07
N ALA A 33 12.12 17.75 -13.70
CA ALA A 33 11.17 17.08 -12.86
C ALA A 33 10.76 15.73 -13.48
N GLN A 34 10.57 14.73 -12.63
CA GLN A 34 10.10 13.41 -13.02
C GLN A 34 8.71 13.50 -13.67
N THR A 35 8.55 12.94 -14.87
CA THR A 35 7.28 12.88 -15.59
C THR A 35 6.77 11.46 -15.83
N LEU A 36 7.62 10.45 -15.60
CA LEU A 36 7.20 9.05 -15.66
C LEU A 36 6.40 8.69 -14.41
N LEU A 37 5.37 7.87 -14.59
CA LEU A 37 4.69 7.24 -13.46
C LEU A 37 5.64 6.22 -12.84
N HIS A 38 6.06 6.48 -11.62
CA HIS A 38 6.93 5.63 -10.85
C HIS A 38 6.17 5.15 -9.62
N THR A 39 5.72 3.91 -9.66
CA THR A 39 5.04 3.26 -8.54
C THR A 39 6.00 2.44 -7.71
N GLU A 40 5.82 2.51 -6.40
CA GLU A 40 6.49 1.62 -5.45
C GLU A 40 5.48 1.04 -4.47
N TRP A 41 5.81 -0.13 -3.98
CA TRP A 41 4.95 -0.85 -3.07
C TRP A 41 5.62 -1.00 -1.71
N PHE A 42 4.99 -0.50 -0.68
CA PHE A 42 5.22 -0.95 0.67
C PHE A 42 3.90 -1.46 1.26
N HIS A 43 3.98 -2.50 2.05
CA HIS A 43 2.78 -3.09 2.65
C HIS A 43 2.52 -2.46 4.01
N ALA A 44 1.44 -1.71 4.13
CA ALA A 44 1.07 -1.00 5.34
C ALA A 44 0.88 -1.95 6.55
N ASP A 45 0.35 -3.15 6.33
CA ASP A 45 0.23 -4.17 7.36
C ASP A 45 1.58 -4.71 7.86
N CYS A 46 2.59 -4.79 6.98
CA CYS A 46 3.95 -5.14 7.39
C CYS A 46 4.55 -4.08 8.32
N LEU A 47 4.25 -2.80 8.07
CA LEU A 47 4.71 -1.72 8.96
C LEU A 47 4.03 -1.82 10.33
N ALA A 48 2.72 -2.05 10.38
CA ALA A 48 2.03 -2.26 11.65
C ALA A 48 2.64 -3.44 12.44
N SER A 49 2.89 -4.56 11.76
CA SER A 49 3.52 -5.74 12.38
C SER A 49 4.95 -5.48 12.85
N TYR A 50 5.78 -4.83 12.02
CA TYR A 50 7.18 -4.57 12.33
C TYR A 50 7.35 -3.63 13.52
N TYR A 51 6.53 -2.59 13.60
CA TYR A 51 6.58 -1.62 14.69
C TYR A 51 5.73 -2.02 15.91
N GLY A 52 4.98 -3.12 15.82
CA GLY A 52 4.14 -3.61 16.92
C GLY A 52 2.97 -2.70 17.27
N VAL A 53 2.41 -1.99 16.28
CA VAL A 53 1.32 -1.04 16.47
C VAL A 53 0.01 -1.55 15.91
N ALA A 54 -1.11 -1.10 16.47
CA ALA A 54 -2.42 -1.45 15.95
C ALA A 54 -2.65 -0.85 14.55
N PRO A 55 -3.16 -1.64 13.58
CA PRO A 55 -3.46 -1.15 12.25
C PRO A 55 -4.33 0.10 12.26
N LEU A 56 -3.93 1.09 11.45
CA LEU A 56 -4.62 2.37 11.28
C LEU A 56 -4.87 3.16 12.58
N SER A 57 -4.14 2.84 13.67
CA SER A 57 -4.05 3.70 14.85
C SER A 57 -3.31 4.99 14.51
N GLU A 58 -3.40 6.02 15.35
CA GLU A 58 -2.69 7.29 15.15
C GLU A 58 -1.17 7.09 15.09
N GLU A 59 -0.65 6.12 15.82
CA GLU A 59 0.77 5.76 15.77
C GLU A 59 1.12 5.11 14.42
N HIS A 60 0.28 4.20 13.92
CA HIS A 60 0.47 3.62 12.60
C HIS A 60 0.39 4.68 11.49
N TRP A 61 -0.56 5.64 11.57
CA TRP A 61 -0.65 6.74 10.62
C TRP A 61 0.61 7.61 10.58
N ARG A 62 1.24 7.87 11.73
CA ARG A 62 2.53 8.59 11.79
C ARG A 62 3.66 7.81 11.10
N ILE A 63 3.69 6.49 11.27
CA ILE A 63 4.65 5.62 10.58
C ILE A 63 4.40 5.65 9.06
N LEU A 64 3.15 5.47 8.63
CA LEU A 64 2.77 5.54 7.21
C LEU A 64 3.16 6.88 6.59
N GLU A 65 2.90 8.00 7.26
CA GLU A 65 3.29 9.33 6.78
C GLU A 65 4.81 9.44 6.58
N ASN A 66 5.63 8.91 7.49
CA ASN A 66 7.09 8.89 7.33
C ASN A 66 7.53 8.12 6.08
N PHE A 67 6.91 6.97 5.80
CA PHE A 67 7.22 6.18 4.60
C PHE A 67 6.74 6.88 3.32
N ILE A 68 5.54 7.45 3.33
CA ILE A 68 5.01 8.24 2.20
C ILE A 68 5.91 9.45 1.92
N ARG A 69 6.32 10.17 2.96
CA ARG A 69 7.23 11.31 2.86
C ARG A 69 8.58 10.90 2.26
N ALA A 70 9.19 9.84 2.77
CA ALA A 70 10.45 9.34 2.23
C ALA A 70 10.32 8.94 0.76
N ALA A 71 9.23 8.24 0.40
CA ALA A 71 8.97 7.86 -0.98
C ALA A 71 8.83 9.08 -1.91
N GLY A 72 7.96 10.03 -1.56
CA GLY A 72 7.68 11.19 -2.41
C GLY A 72 8.81 12.22 -2.40
N GLU A 73 9.20 12.73 -1.23
CA GLU A 73 10.13 13.85 -1.13
C GLU A 73 11.59 13.45 -1.33
N GLU A 74 12.01 12.27 -0.83
CA GLU A 74 13.42 11.86 -0.85
C GLU A 74 13.77 11.01 -2.08
N HIS A 75 12.80 10.24 -2.61
CA HIS A 75 13.02 9.31 -3.71
C HIS A 75 12.25 9.65 -5.00
N GLY A 76 11.40 10.68 -5.00
CA GLY A 76 10.68 11.14 -6.18
C GLY A 76 9.66 10.12 -6.71
N ILE A 77 9.16 9.24 -5.85
CA ILE A 77 8.11 8.29 -6.19
C ILE A 77 6.79 9.07 -6.24
N ASN A 78 6.07 8.98 -7.35
CA ASN A 78 4.86 9.75 -7.58
C ASN A 78 3.57 8.93 -7.58
N MET A 79 3.67 7.60 -7.41
CA MET A 79 2.53 6.69 -7.28
C MET A 79 2.80 5.64 -6.19
N LEU A 80 1.81 5.35 -5.35
CA LEU A 80 1.91 4.33 -4.31
C LEU A 80 0.74 3.35 -4.35
N LEU A 81 1.05 2.09 -4.04
CA LEU A 81 0.02 1.06 -3.81
C LEU A 81 -0.89 1.49 -2.65
N THR A 82 -2.17 1.62 -2.95
CA THR A 82 -3.20 2.13 -2.04
C THR A 82 -4.09 0.98 -1.57
N PRO A 83 -4.02 0.58 -0.30
CA PRO A 83 -4.70 -0.61 0.19
C PRO A 83 -6.19 -0.33 0.47
N VAL A 84 -7.00 -0.14 -0.58
CA VAL A 84 -8.47 -0.01 -0.44
C VAL A 84 -9.05 -1.18 0.32
N PHE A 85 -8.54 -2.39 0.06
CA PHE A 85 -8.66 -3.60 0.87
C PHE A 85 -7.28 -4.14 1.20
N THR A 86 -7.20 -5.14 2.08
CA THR A 86 -5.92 -5.78 2.40
C THR A 86 -5.32 -6.40 1.14
N PRO A 87 -4.14 -5.92 0.69
CA PRO A 87 -3.55 -6.40 -0.56
C PRO A 87 -3.30 -7.92 -0.52
N PRO A 88 -3.73 -8.67 -1.53
CA PRO A 88 -3.54 -10.13 -1.57
C PRO A 88 -2.17 -10.54 -2.10
N LEU A 89 -1.21 -9.62 -2.11
CA LEU A 89 0.14 -9.79 -2.67
C LEU A 89 1.07 -10.43 -1.64
N ASP A 90 2.08 -11.16 -2.11
CA ASP A 90 3.12 -11.80 -1.28
C ASP A 90 2.54 -12.66 -0.14
N THR A 91 1.41 -13.29 -0.40
CA THR A 91 0.69 -14.10 0.56
C THR A 91 0.55 -15.51 0.02
N ALA A 92 0.91 -16.51 0.82
CA ALA A 92 0.68 -17.90 0.47
C ALA A 92 -0.83 -18.16 0.28
N VAL A 93 -1.16 -19.12 -0.58
CA VAL A 93 -2.57 -19.56 -0.75
C VAL A 93 -3.14 -19.94 0.62
N ASN A 94 -4.32 -19.42 0.93
CA ASN A 94 -4.99 -19.52 2.24
C ASN A 94 -4.25 -18.83 3.41
N GLY A 95 -3.17 -18.11 3.15
CA GLY A 95 -2.52 -17.27 4.15
C GLY A 95 -3.33 -16.00 4.44
N GLU A 96 -3.30 -15.56 5.68
CA GLU A 96 -3.92 -14.30 6.08
C GLU A 96 -2.87 -13.27 6.49
N ARG A 97 -3.04 -12.05 5.97
CA ARG A 97 -2.29 -10.87 6.40
C ARG A 97 -3.07 -10.11 7.45
N LEU A 98 -2.37 -9.33 8.25
CA LEU A 98 -2.99 -8.36 9.16
C LEU A 98 -3.89 -7.41 8.35
N THR A 99 -5.11 -7.19 8.83
CA THR A 99 -6.07 -6.38 8.09
C THR A 99 -5.67 -4.91 8.07
N VAL A 100 -5.37 -4.41 6.89
CA VAL A 100 -5.27 -2.97 6.61
C VAL A 100 -6.13 -2.69 5.39
N GLN A 101 -7.29 -2.06 5.59
CA GLN A 101 -8.14 -1.62 4.50
C GLN A 101 -8.61 -0.18 4.75
N LEU A 102 -8.49 0.65 3.71
CA LEU A 102 -8.80 2.08 3.76
C LEU A 102 -10.28 2.40 3.47
N VAL A 103 -11.05 1.39 3.06
CA VAL A 103 -12.48 1.53 2.80
C VAL A 103 -13.26 0.74 3.82
N ASP A 104 -14.09 1.41 4.60
CA ASP A 104 -15.02 0.73 5.48
C ASP A 104 -16.19 0.16 4.67
N VAL A 105 -16.51 -1.10 4.91
CA VAL A 105 -17.60 -1.78 4.22
C VAL A 105 -18.70 -2.11 5.23
N ARG A 106 -19.94 -1.79 4.88
CA ARG A 106 -21.12 -2.19 5.62
C ARG A 106 -22.09 -2.94 4.69
N ARG A 107 -22.80 -3.88 5.24
CA ARG A 107 -23.86 -4.62 4.55
C ARG A 107 -25.04 -4.78 5.49
N ASP A 108 -26.09 -4.02 5.24
CA ASP A 108 -27.31 -4.05 6.03
C ASP A 108 -28.49 -4.50 5.13
N ALA A 109 -29.22 -5.50 5.56
CA ALA A 109 -30.32 -6.10 4.77
C ALA A 109 -29.91 -6.43 3.31
N GLY A 110 -28.66 -6.84 3.10
CA GLY A 110 -28.13 -7.20 1.78
C GLY A 110 -27.60 -6.04 0.94
N VAL A 111 -27.75 -4.79 1.38
CA VAL A 111 -27.30 -3.59 0.68
C VAL A 111 -25.91 -3.16 1.17
N TYR A 112 -24.97 -2.94 0.24
CA TYR A 112 -23.65 -2.45 0.57
C TYR A 112 -23.62 -0.93 0.70
N SER A 113 -22.84 -0.43 1.68
CA SER A 113 -22.43 0.95 1.79
C SER A 113 -20.95 1.04 2.14
N PHE A 114 -20.30 2.16 1.78
CA PHE A 114 -18.85 2.31 1.87
C PHE A 114 -18.49 3.64 2.54
N GLY A 115 -17.52 3.59 3.48
CA GLY A 115 -16.91 4.75 4.11
C GLY A 115 -15.50 4.97 3.55
N PHE A 116 -15.19 6.21 3.19
CA PHE A 116 -13.93 6.56 2.50
C PHE A 116 -13.03 7.51 3.31
N GLU A 117 -13.31 7.72 4.59
CA GLU A 117 -12.57 8.69 5.43
C GLU A 117 -11.10 8.33 5.55
N LYS A 118 -10.78 7.03 5.72
CA LYS A 118 -9.39 6.54 5.78
C LYS A 118 -8.68 6.68 4.45
N LEU A 119 -9.38 6.41 3.34
CA LEU A 119 -8.86 6.62 1.99
C LEU A 119 -8.59 8.12 1.74
N GLY A 120 -9.49 9.00 2.17
CA GLY A 120 -9.28 10.45 2.10
C GLY A 120 -8.06 10.92 2.89
N ARG A 121 -7.85 10.36 4.09
CA ARG A 121 -6.64 10.63 4.89
C ARG A 121 -5.37 10.17 4.17
N TRP A 122 -5.35 8.96 3.62
CA TRP A 122 -4.25 8.42 2.83
C TRP A 122 -3.94 9.32 1.62
N ALA A 123 -4.96 9.65 0.82
CA ALA A 123 -4.83 10.51 -0.35
C ALA A 123 -4.30 11.90 0.02
N GLY A 124 -4.75 12.46 1.13
CA GLY A 124 -4.25 13.73 1.67
C GLY A 124 -2.78 13.67 2.07
N LEU A 125 -2.33 12.59 2.70
CA LEU A 125 -0.92 12.36 3.01
C LEU A 125 -0.09 12.21 1.73
N CYS A 126 -0.52 11.40 0.78
CA CYS A 126 0.14 11.20 -0.50
C CYS A 126 0.38 12.54 -1.22
N ARG A 127 -0.67 13.32 -1.38
CA ARG A 127 -0.60 14.63 -2.06
C ARG A 127 0.30 15.62 -1.34
N ARG A 128 0.28 15.65 -0.01
CA ARG A 128 1.14 16.53 0.80
C ARG A 128 2.61 16.29 0.55
N HIS A 129 3.00 15.05 0.28
CA HIS A 129 4.37 14.60 0.10
C HIS A 129 4.75 14.33 -1.36
N GLY A 130 4.00 14.87 -2.33
CA GLY A 130 4.35 14.80 -3.75
C GLY A 130 4.00 13.49 -4.46
N VAL A 131 3.23 12.61 -3.82
CA VAL A 131 2.67 11.41 -4.44
C VAL A 131 1.33 11.79 -5.08
N GLU A 132 1.32 11.90 -6.40
CA GLU A 132 0.18 12.45 -7.16
C GLU A 132 -0.81 11.38 -7.63
N TYR A 133 -0.37 10.13 -7.69
CA TYR A 133 -1.15 9.02 -8.23
C TYR A 133 -1.35 7.93 -7.19
N LEU A 134 -2.48 7.25 -7.28
CA LEU A 134 -2.83 6.12 -6.41
C LEU A 134 -2.96 4.86 -7.26
N GLU A 135 -2.13 3.85 -6.99
CA GLU A 135 -2.32 2.51 -7.55
C GLU A 135 -3.27 1.74 -6.64
N ILE A 136 -4.49 1.52 -7.09
CA ILE A 136 -5.48 0.79 -6.30
C ILE A 136 -5.02 -0.66 -6.14
N ALA A 137 -4.96 -1.13 -4.90
CA ALA A 137 -4.55 -2.49 -4.58
C ALA A 137 -5.42 -3.52 -5.32
N HIS A 138 -4.80 -4.64 -5.66
CA HIS A 138 -5.41 -5.68 -6.47
C HIS A 138 -6.72 -6.18 -5.86
N LEU A 139 -7.75 -6.24 -6.69
CA LEU A 139 -9.07 -6.76 -6.32
C LEU A 139 -9.20 -8.27 -6.55
N PHE A 140 -8.10 -8.92 -6.90
CA PHE A 140 -8.02 -10.36 -7.14
C PHE A 140 -6.69 -10.90 -6.59
N THR A 141 -6.67 -12.17 -6.18
CA THR A 141 -5.45 -12.80 -5.66
C THR A 141 -4.39 -12.98 -6.74
N GLN A 142 -3.11 -13.06 -6.31
CA GLN A 142 -1.99 -13.42 -7.20
C GLN A 142 -2.17 -14.80 -7.84
N TRP A 143 -1.39 -15.07 -8.87
CA TRP A 143 -1.26 -16.38 -9.51
C TRP A 143 -2.54 -16.87 -10.19
N GLY A 144 -3.16 -15.98 -10.96
CA GLY A 144 -4.27 -16.34 -11.83
C GLY A 144 -5.63 -15.78 -11.42
N ALA A 145 -5.67 -14.88 -10.44
CA ALA A 145 -6.91 -14.20 -10.02
C ALA A 145 -8.06 -15.19 -9.64
N HIS A 146 -7.72 -16.29 -9.00
CA HIS A 146 -8.69 -17.34 -8.69
C HIS A 146 -9.63 -17.01 -7.53
N ALA A 147 -9.17 -16.23 -6.57
CA ALA A 147 -9.92 -15.88 -5.38
C ALA A 147 -9.97 -14.36 -5.16
N THR A 148 -10.79 -13.96 -4.19
CA THR A 148 -10.95 -12.56 -3.80
C THR A 148 -9.89 -12.15 -2.77
N PRO A 149 -9.55 -10.85 -2.64
CA PRO A 149 -8.77 -10.36 -1.51
C PRO A 149 -9.56 -10.51 -0.20
N LYS A 150 -8.85 -10.43 0.92
CA LYS A 150 -9.49 -10.35 2.24
C LYS A 150 -10.23 -9.02 2.37
N ILE A 151 -11.53 -9.09 2.60
CA ILE A 151 -12.38 -7.92 2.86
C ILE A 151 -13.17 -8.15 4.15
N MET A 152 -12.99 -7.22 5.08
CA MET A 152 -13.76 -7.14 6.31
C MET A 152 -14.96 -6.20 6.13
N ALA A 153 -16.08 -6.54 6.72
CA ALA A 153 -17.27 -5.70 6.69
C ALA A 153 -18.04 -5.79 8.01
N VAL A 154 -18.77 -4.74 8.33
CA VAL A 154 -19.84 -4.80 9.34
C VAL A 154 -21.11 -5.27 8.65
N VAL A 155 -21.58 -6.45 9.00
CA VAL A 155 -22.79 -7.05 8.44
C VAL A 155 -23.82 -7.18 9.55
N ASP A 156 -24.94 -6.47 9.39
CA ASP A 156 -26.02 -6.45 10.37
C ASP A 156 -25.48 -6.14 11.80
N GLY A 157 -24.55 -5.17 11.89
CA GLY A 157 -23.95 -4.71 13.14
C GLY A 157 -22.78 -5.54 13.66
N GLN A 158 -22.37 -6.62 12.99
CA GLN A 158 -21.24 -7.46 13.40
C GLN A 158 -20.09 -7.42 12.39
N GLU A 159 -18.87 -7.19 12.87
CA GLU A 159 -17.69 -7.26 12.02
C GLU A 159 -17.35 -8.70 11.67
N ARG A 160 -17.17 -8.97 10.37
CA ARG A 160 -16.74 -10.28 9.86
C ARG A 160 -16.05 -10.18 8.52
N ARG A 161 -15.24 -11.17 8.20
CA ARG A 161 -14.69 -11.34 6.85
C ARG A 161 -15.83 -11.80 5.92
N ILE A 162 -16.00 -11.06 4.83
CA ILE A 162 -17.01 -11.40 3.81
C ILE A 162 -16.40 -12.00 2.54
N PHE A 163 -15.10 -11.71 2.27
CA PHE A 163 -14.35 -12.21 1.13
C PHE A 163 -12.94 -12.65 1.55
N GLY A 164 -12.33 -13.54 0.79
CA GLY A 164 -11.00 -14.09 1.02
C GLY A 164 -10.70 -15.26 0.09
N TRP A 165 -9.67 -16.05 0.40
CA TRP A 165 -9.22 -17.18 -0.41
C TRP A 165 -10.28 -18.25 -0.68
N ASP A 166 -11.27 -18.37 0.17
CA ASP A 166 -12.39 -19.32 0.10
C ASP A 166 -13.50 -18.87 -0.85
N VAL A 167 -13.43 -17.64 -1.38
CA VAL A 167 -14.44 -17.10 -2.31
C VAL A 167 -13.84 -16.98 -3.71
N PRO A 168 -14.40 -17.72 -4.71
CA PRO A 168 -13.93 -17.59 -6.09
C PRO A 168 -14.12 -16.18 -6.64
N ALA A 169 -13.10 -15.66 -7.31
CA ALA A 169 -13.13 -14.32 -7.92
C ALA A 169 -14.25 -14.15 -8.96
N ALA A 170 -14.64 -15.23 -9.63
CA ALA A 170 -15.72 -15.23 -10.62
C ALA A 170 -17.12 -15.46 -10.01
N SER A 171 -17.24 -15.51 -8.67
CA SER A 171 -18.54 -15.75 -8.02
C SER A 171 -19.53 -14.61 -8.27
N ALA A 172 -20.82 -14.93 -8.35
CA ALA A 172 -21.87 -13.93 -8.51
C ALA A 172 -21.91 -12.94 -7.32
N GLU A 173 -21.59 -13.41 -6.12
CA GLU A 173 -21.57 -12.58 -4.92
C GLU A 173 -20.48 -11.52 -5.00
N TYR A 174 -19.25 -11.90 -5.41
CA TYR A 174 -18.16 -10.96 -5.56
C TYR A 174 -18.38 -9.98 -6.72
N ARG A 175 -18.98 -10.45 -7.82
CA ARG A 175 -19.41 -9.57 -8.91
C ARG A 175 -20.39 -8.50 -8.42
N ALA A 176 -21.43 -8.89 -7.70
CA ALA A 176 -22.41 -7.94 -7.14
C ALA A 176 -21.77 -6.93 -6.18
N PHE A 177 -20.78 -7.38 -5.38
CA PHE A 177 -19.99 -6.50 -4.55
C PHE A 177 -19.21 -5.47 -5.38
N LEU A 178 -18.50 -5.90 -6.42
CA LEU A 178 -17.72 -5.01 -7.29
C LEU A 178 -18.61 -4.03 -8.05
N GLU A 179 -19.80 -4.46 -8.50
CA GLU A 179 -20.78 -3.59 -9.17
C GLU A 179 -21.29 -2.48 -8.25
N ALA A 180 -21.36 -2.72 -6.94
CA ALA A 180 -21.68 -1.70 -5.94
C ALA A 180 -20.44 -0.84 -5.57
N PHE A 181 -19.29 -1.48 -5.40
CA PHE A 181 -18.06 -0.82 -4.90
C PHE A 181 -17.42 0.11 -5.92
N LEU A 182 -17.22 -0.32 -7.16
CA LEU A 182 -16.43 0.43 -8.14
C LEU A 182 -17.02 1.80 -8.48
N PRO A 183 -18.35 1.96 -8.68
CA PRO A 183 -18.93 3.28 -8.87
C PRO A 183 -18.79 4.19 -7.64
N ALA A 184 -18.93 3.63 -6.44
CA ALA A 184 -18.77 4.37 -5.20
C ALA A 184 -17.32 4.84 -5.00
N LEU A 185 -16.35 3.96 -5.26
CA LEU A 185 -14.91 4.29 -5.21
C LEU A 185 -14.58 5.41 -6.22
N ARG A 186 -15.05 5.29 -7.46
CA ARG A 186 -14.84 6.32 -8.48
C ARG A 186 -15.36 7.68 -8.01
N THR A 187 -16.60 7.73 -7.53
CA THR A 187 -17.19 8.99 -7.04
C THR A 187 -16.40 9.58 -5.87
N ALA A 188 -15.92 8.72 -4.95
CA ALA A 188 -15.09 9.17 -3.85
C ALA A 188 -13.74 9.73 -4.31
N LEU A 189 -13.06 9.06 -5.25
CA LEU A 189 -11.77 9.52 -5.81
C LEU A 189 -11.94 10.83 -6.59
N GLU A 190 -12.97 10.95 -7.43
CA GLU A 190 -13.31 12.20 -8.13
C GLU A 190 -13.56 13.35 -7.12
N GLY A 191 -14.27 13.09 -6.03
CA GLY A 191 -14.48 14.03 -4.93
C GLY A 191 -13.21 14.43 -4.19
N MET A 192 -12.19 13.59 -4.19
CA MET A 192 -10.85 13.86 -3.66
C MET A 192 -9.93 14.53 -4.68
N GLY A 193 -10.33 14.69 -5.93
CA GLY A 193 -9.56 15.30 -7.01
C GLY A 193 -8.58 14.35 -7.72
N TYR A 194 -8.90 13.07 -7.79
CA TYR A 194 -8.19 12.05 -8.58
C TYR A 194 -8.96 11.64 -9.81
#